data_46bfead9281c249babb3588fae45a141
#
_entry.id   46bfead9281c249babb3588fae45a141
#
_cell.length_a   1.000
_cell.length_b   1.000
_cell.length_c   1.000
_cell.angle_alpha   90.00
_cell.angle_beta   90.00
_cell.angle_gamma   90.00
#
_symmetry.space_group_name_H-M   'P 1'
#
loop_
_entity.id
_entity.type
_entity.pdbx_description
1 polymer ?
#
loop_
_entity_poly.entity_id
_entity_poly.type
_entity_poly.pdbx_seq_one_letter_code
_entity_poly.pdbx_strand_id
1 'polypeptide(L)'
;ALVDYPNIRDDLRIKIRNILGSHDNPQWYFIKRLARGISKIASAFYPNDVIVRFSDFKSNEYKNLLGGDVYEPVEENPMIGWRGASRYYSDEYKKAFEMECLAIQYVRNVMKMDNVVVMIPFCRTPEECKKVIETMDNLH
;
A
#
# COMPACT_ATOMS: atom_id res chain seq x y z
N ALA A 1 8.62 6.31 -3.27
CA ALA A 1 9.46 7.28 -2.54
C ALA A 1 9.68 6.88 -1.07
N LEU A 2 8.64 6.52 -0.29
CA LEU A 2 8.81 6.16 1.13
C LEU A 2 9.66 4.91 1.34
N VAL A 3 9.54 3.92 0.44
CA VAL A 3 10.32 2.67 0.47
C VAL A 3 11.82 2.96 0.36
N ASP A 4 12.18 3.93 -0.47
CA ASP A 4 13.57 4.25 -0.81
C ASP A 4 14.03 5.60 -0.19
N TYR A 5 13.39 6.00 0.88
CA TYR A 5 13.55 7.32 1.49
C TYR A 5 15.00 7.79 1.69
N PRO A 6 15.95 6.95 2.08
CA PRO A 6 17.34 7.38 2.24
C PRO A 6 18.01 7.83 0.92
N ASN A 7 17.54 7.31 -0.22
CA ASN A 7 18.19 7.45 -1.55
C ASN A 7 17.43 8.36 -2.51
N ILE A 8 16.39 9.05 -2.06
CA ILE A 8 15.60 9.95 -2.90
C ILE A 8 16.27 11.33 -3.05
N ARG A 9 15.85 12.06 -4.09
CA ARG A 9 16.29 13.45 -4.34
C ARG A 9 16.05 14.36 -3.13
N ASP A 10 16.92 15.33 -2.92
CA ASP A 10 16.86 16.23 -1.74
C ASP A 10 15.59 17.08 -1.69
N ASP A 11 15.11 17.58 -2.84
CA ASP A 11 13.87 18.34 -2.92
C ASP A 11 12.64 17.52 -2.45
N LEU A 12 12.62 16.25 -2.83
CA LEU A 12 11.58 15.31 -2.42
C LEU A 12 11.71 14.95 -0.93
N ARG A 13 12.95 14.77 -0.45
CA ARG A 13 13.23 14.50 0.95
C ARG A 13 12.73 15.63 1.86
N ILE A 14 12.95 16.88 1.48
CA ILE A 14 12.46 18.05 2.22
C ILE A 14 10.93 18.04 2.29
N LYS A 15 10.25 17.80 1.16
CA LYS A 15 8.78 17.74 1.13
C LYS A 15 8.24 16.63 2.02
N ILE A 16 8.83 15.43 1.96
CA ILE A 16 8.46 14.31 2.82
C ILE A 16 8.72 14.65 4.28
N ARG A 17 9.88 15.22 4.61
CA ARG A 17 10.20 15.62 5.99
C ARG A 17 9.17 16.59 6.57
N ASN A 18 8.70 17.55 5.79
CA ASN A 18 7.65 18.47 6.22
C ASN A 18 6.31 17.76 6.52
N ILE A 19 5.98 16.69 5.78
CA ILE A 19 4.79 15.89 6.03
C ILE A 19 4.95 15.04 7.30
N LEU A 20 6.14 14.49 7.52
CA LEU A 20 6.45 13.64 8.67
C LEU A 20 6.46 14.41 10.00
N GLY A 21 6.80 15.72 9.97
CA GLY A 21 6.97 16.52 11.18
C GLY A 21 8.04 15.95 12.11
N SER A 22 7.65 15.55 13.31
CA SER A 22 8.53 14.94 14.31
C SER A 22 8.75 13.43 14.16
N HIS A 23 8.15 12.79 13.16
CA HIS A 23 8.30 11.35 12.95
C HIS A 23 9.60 11.04 12.19
N ASP A 24 10.41 10.12 12.72
CA ASP A 24 11.72 9.79 12.14
C ASP A 24 11.66 8.68 11.09
N ASN A 25 10.66 7.78 11.14
CA ASN A 25 10.51 6.67 10.22
C ASN A 25 9.34 6.86 9.25
N PRO A 26 9.61 7.20 7.97
CA PRO A 26 8.58 7.46 6.98
C PRO A 26 7.67 6.27 6.67
N GLN A 27 8.24 5.07 6.63
CA GLN A 27 7.48 3.84 6.34
C GLN A 27 6.52 3.54 7.48
N TRP A 28 7.01 3.63 8.73
CA TRP A 28 6.19 3.40 9.91
C TRP A 28 5.12 4.47 10.12
N TYR A 29 5.41 5.71 9.74
CA TYR A 29 4.42 6.78 9.69
C TYR A 29 3.27 6.43 8.74
N PHE A 30 3.59 5.96 7.51
CA PHE A 30 2.58 5.52 6.54
C PHE A 30 1.74 4.38 7.09
N ILE A 31 2.36 3.33 7.60
CA ILE A 31 1.71 2.14 8.15
C ILE A 31 0.71 2.53 9.26
N LYS A 32 1.15 3.31 10.23
CA LYS A 32 0.30 3.74 11.34
C LYS A 32 -0.84 4.65 10.89
N ARG A 33 -0.57 5.55 9.95
CA ARG A 33 -1.58 6.47 9.46
C ARG A 33 -2.67 5.76 8.67
N LEU A 34 -2.28 4.81 7.82
CA LEU A 34 -3.21 3.95 7.09
C LEU A 34 -4.02 3.07 8.06
N ALA A 35 -3.36 2.40 8.98
CA ALA A 35 -4.01 1.57 10.00
C ALA A 35 -5.04 2.36 10.82
N ARG A 36 -4.69 3.58 11.24
CA ARG A 36 -5.59 4.46 12.00
C ARG A 36 -6.82 4.88 11.19
N GLY A 37 -6.67 5.12 9.89
CA GLY A 37 -7.78 5.42 9.00
C GLY A 37 -8.74 4.23 8.87
N ILE A 38 -8.19 3.05 8.62
CA ILE A 38 -8.96 1.80 8.49
C ILE A 38 -9.68 1.46 9.79
N SER A 39 -8.99 1.52 10.93
CA SER A 39 -9.56 1.15 12.23
C SER A 39 -10.75 2.03 12.64
N LYS A 40 -10.75 3.32 12.28
CA LYS A 40 -11.89 4.21 12.52
C LYS A 40 -13.16 3.73 11.81
N ILE A 41 -13.02 3.28 10.57
CA ILE A 41 -14.15 2.74 9.80
C ILE A 41 -14.55 1.39 10.37
N ALA A 42 -13.60 0.51 10.61
CA ALA A 42 -13.85 -0.82 11.14
C ALA A 42 -14.57 -0.78 12.50
N SER A 43 -14.15 0.11 13.39
CA SER A 43 -14.80 0.26 14.71
C SER A 43 -16.24 0.78 14.62
N ALA A 44 -16.55 1.63 13.63
CA ALA A 44 -17.89 2.16 13.43
C ALA A 44 -18.90 1.08 12.95
N PHE A 45 -18.40 0.06 12.25
CA PHE A 45 -19.23 -1.03 11.72
C PHE A 45 -19.14 -2.33 12.53
N TYR A 46 -18.28 -2.37 13.55
CA TYR A 46 -18.12 -3.58 14.36
C TYR A 46 -19.44 -4.06 14.96
N PRO A 47 -19.76 -5.38 14.93
CA PRO A 47 -18.94 -6.52 14.48
C PRO A 47 -19.07 -6.88 12.99
N ASN A 48 -19.76 -6.08 12.19
CA ASN A 48 -19.97 -6.37 10.78
C ASN A 48 -18.68 -6.20 9.98
N ASP A 49 -18.51 -6.99 8.93
CA ASP A 49 -17.34 -6.96 8.06
C ASP A 49 -17.18 -5.61 7.36
N VAL A 50 -15.93 -5.17 7.29
CA VAL A 50 -15.49 -4.01 6.52
C VAL A 50 -14.49 -4.44 5.47
N ILE A 51 -14.86 -4.30 4.20
CA ILE A 51 -13.99 -4.64 3.08
C ILE A 51 -13.05 -3.48 2.80
N VAL A 52 -11.76 -3.73 2.90
CA VAL A 52 -10.68 -2.79 2.57
C VAL A 52 -9.99 -3.26 1.29
N ARG A 53 -10.13 -2.50 0.21
CA ARG A 53 -9.45 -2.76 -1.04
C ARG A 53 -8.02 -2.24 -0.97
N PHE A 54 -7.03 -3.08 -1.31
CA PHE A 54 -5.66 -2.64 -1.53
C PHE A 54 -5.57 -1.60 -2.64
N SER A 55 -4.49 -0.81 -2.66
CA SER A 55 -4.27 0.28 -3.61
C SER A 55 -4.48 -0.16 -5.05
N ASP A 56 -5.32 0.57 -5.77
CA ASP A 56 -5.74 0.25 -7.14
C ASP A 56 -5.66 1.48 -8.05
N PHE A 57 -4.54 2.20 -7.98
CA PHE A 57 -4.29 3.30 -8.89
C PHE A 57 -3.71 2.82 -10.21
N LYS A 58 -3.98 3.54 -11.27
CA LYS A 58 -3.32 3.39 -12.57
C LYS A 58 -1.91 3.98 -12.53
N SER A 59 -1.02 3.58 -13.43
CA SER A 59 0.37 4.06 -13.47
C SER A 59 0.44 5.58 -13.54
N ASN A 60 -0.41 6.23 -14.34
CA ASN A 60 -0.48 7.68 -14.45
C ASN A 60 -0.97 8.36 -13.14
N GLU A 61 -1.82 7.70 -12.36
CA GLU A 61 -2.27 8.20 -11.06
C GLU A 61 -1.16 8.08 -10.02
N TYR A 62 -0.46 6.93 -9.95
CA TYR A 62 0.72 6.78 -9.09
C TYR A 62 1.82 7.77 -9.45
N LYS A 63 2.04 8.04 -10.76
CA LYS A 63 3.02 9.00 -11.25
C LYS A 63 2.79 10.41 -10.70
N ASN A 64 1.53 10.78 -10.46
CA ASN A 64 1.14 12.09 -9.91
C ASN A 64 1.30 12.16 -8.38
N LEU A 65 1.56 11.05 -7.69
CA LEU A 65 1.87 11.07 -6.27
C LEU A 65 3.28 11.62 -6.04
N LEU A 66 3.53 12.12 -4.85
CA LEU A 66 4.81 12.71 -4.47
C LEU A 66 5.97 11.74 -4.69
N GLY A 67 6.79 12.03 -5.71
CA GLY A 67 7.93 11.20 -6.14
C GLY A 67 7.53 9.99 -6.98
N GLY A 68 6.28 9.87 -7.42
CA GLY A 68 5.83 8.78 -8.28
C GLY A 68 6.42 8.82 -9.68
N ASP A 69 6.74 10.02 -10.16
CA ASP A 69 7.34 10.26 -11.48
C ASP A 69 8.67 9.53 -11.72
N VAL A 70 9.38 9.18 -10.65
CA VAL A 70 10.67 8.47 -10.71
C VAL A 70 10.48 6.96 -10.86
N TYR A 71 9.39 6.40 -10.34
CA TYR A 71 9.21 4.95 -10.19
C TYR A 71 8.19 4.36 -11.16
N GLU A 72 7.31 5.19 -11.72
CA GLU A 72 6.22 4.69 -12.54
C GLU A 72 6.57 4.65 -14.03
N PRO A 73 6.29 3.52 -14.70
CA PRO A 73 6.46 3.42 -16.13
C PRO A 73 5.46 4.32 -16.88
N VAL A 74 5.78 4.64 -18.13
CA VAL A 74 4.84 5.25 -19.05
C VAL A 74 4.09 4.14 -19.76
N GLU A 75 2.78 4.06 -19.54
CA GLU A 75 1.90 3.12 -20.22
C GLU A 75 0.94 3.88 -21.12
N GLU A 76 0.77 3.45 -22.37
CA GLU A 76 -0.17 4.05 -23.32
C GLU A 76 -1.63 3.84 -22.87
N ASN A 77 -1.94 2.67 -22.32
CA ASN A 77 -3.25 2.35 -21.77
C ASN A 77 -3.13 1.76 -20.36
N PRO A 78 -3.09 2.58 -19.31
CA PRO A 78 -2.91 2.12 -17.94
C PRO A 78 -4.17 1.49 -17.33
N MET A 79 -5.30 1.45 -18.06
CA MET A 79 -6.57 0.91 -17.51
C MET A 79 -6.48 -0.55 -17.09
N ILE A 80 -5.78 -1.38 -17.87
CA ILE A 80 -5.62 -2.83 -17.67
C ILE A 80 -4.12 -3.20 -17.52
N GLY A 81 -3.23 -2.22 -17.55
CA GLY A 81 -1.79 -2.44 -17.53
C GLY A 81 -1.26 -2.98 -16.20
N TRP A 82 -0.12 -2.49 -15.78
CA TRP A 82 0.50 -2.85 -14.52
C TRP A 82 -0.27 -2.27 -13.33
N ARG A 83 -1.28 -3.02 -12.87
CA ARG A 83 -2.29 -2.56 -11.92
C ARG A 83 -2.78 -3.68 -11.02
N GLY A 84 -3.08 -3.41 -9.77
CA GLY A 84 -3.62 -4.36 -8.81
C GLY A 84 -2.68 -5.52 -8.54
N ALA A 85 -3.18 -6.75 -8.61
CA ALA A 85 -2.45 -7.97 -8.29
C ALA A 85 -1.07 -8.07 -8.96
N SER A 86 -0.96 -7.70 -10.25
CA SER A 86 0.30 -7.75 -10.99
C SER A 86 1.40 -6.84 -10.40
N ARG A 87 1.04 -5.76 -9.71
CA ARG A 87 1.98 -4.90 -8.99
C ARG A 87 2.50 -5.57 -7.72
N TYR A 88 1.62 -6.19 -6.96
CA TYR A 88 1.91 -6.58 -5.59
C TYR A 88 3.01 -7.63 -5.45
N TYR A 89 3.14 -8.52 -6.44
CA TYR A 89 4.22 -9.51 -6.48
C TYR A 89 5.41 -9.09 -7.36
N SER A 90 5.37 -7.90 -8.00
CA SER A 90 6.51 -7.40 -8.78
C SER A 90 7.62 -6.86 -7.88
N ASP A 91 8.87 -7.03 -8.30
CA ASP A 91 10.03 -6.58 -7.53
C ASP A 91 10.04 -5.06 -7.32
N GLU A 92 9.49 -4.30 -8.28
CA GLU A 92 9.42 -2.85 -8.25
C GLU A 92 8.42 -2.32 -7.20
N TYR A 93 7.34 -3.04 -6.93
CA TYR A 93 6.26 -2.57 -6.06
C TYR A 93 6.10 -3.37 -4.76
N LYS A 94 6.63 -4.59 -4.69
CA LYS A 94 6.48 -5.52 -3.57
C LYS A 94 6.68 -4.86 -2.20
N LYS A 95 7.74 -4.07 -2.03
CA LYS A 95 8.02 -3.36 -0.76
C LYS A 95 6.95 -2.33 -0.39
N ALA A 96 6.30 -1.71 -1.38
CA ALA A 96 5.19 -0.80 -1.11
C ALA A 96 3.94 -1.58 -0.69
N PHE A 97 3.67 -2.72 -1.32
CA PHE A 97 2.60 -3.62 -0.93
C PHE A 97 2.81 -4.21 0.47
N GLU A 98 4.03 -4.53 0.84
CA GLU A 98 4.40 -4.96 2.21
C GLU A 98 3.95 -3.95 3.26
N MET A 99 4.12 -2.64 3.03
CA MET A 99 3.66 -1.61 3.96
C MET A 99 2.13 -1.59 4.11
N GLU A 100 1.38 -1.83 3.04
CA GLU A 100 -0.08 -1.97 3.11
C GLU A 100 -0.48 -3.21 3.93
N CYS A 101 0.15 -4.34 3.69
CA CYS A 101 -0.08 -5.58 4.46
C CYS A 101 0.22 -5.39 5.95
N LEU A 102 1.35 -4.76 6.29
CA LEU A 102 1.71 -4.44 7.67
C LEU A 102 0.69 -3.52 8.33
N ALA A 103 0.09 -2.58 7.60
CA ALA A 103 -0.98 -1.75 8.12
C ALA A 103 -2.24 -2.58 8.46
N ILE A 104 -2.62 -3.53 7.61
CA ILE A 104 -3.74 -4.45 7.86
C ILE A 104 -3.45 -5.35 9.07
N GLN A 105 -2.25 -5.93 9.16
CA GLN A 105 -1.84 -6.71 10.32
C GLN A 105 -1.92 -5.89 11.61
N TYR A 106 -1.45 -4.65 11.58
CA TYR A 106 -1.52 -3.76 12.73
C TYR A 106 -2.97 -3.50 13.16
N VAL A 107 -3.87 -3.28 12.21
CA VAL A 107 -5.31 -3.12 12.47
C VAL A 107 -5.90 -4.36 13.13
N ARG A 108 -5.66 -5.54 12.57
CA ARG A 108 -6.25 -6.79 13.07
C ARG A 108 -5.61 -7.26 14.37
N ASN A 109 -4.27 -7.25 14.45
CA ASN A 109 -3.54 -7.89 15.54
C ASN A 109 -3.33 -6.96 16.74
N VAL A 110 -3.07 -5.67 16.49
CA VAL A 110 -2.77 -4.69 17.54
C VAL A 110 -4.02 -3.90 17.94
N MET A 111 -4.76 -3.38 16.96
CA MET A 111 -5.98 -2.60 17.22
C MET A 111 -7.22 -3.50 17.45
N LYS A 112 -7.09 -4.81 17.24
CA LYS A 112 -8.15 -5.82 17.46
C LYS A 112 -9.41 -5.62 16.63
N MET A 113 -9.27 -5.05 15.42
CA MET A 113 -10.35 -4.92 14.44
C MET A 113 -10.33 -6.13 13.51
N ASP A 114 -10.79 -7.28 13.98
CA ASP A 114 -10.81 -8.55 13.25
C ASP A 114 -11.88 -8.60 12.15
N ASN A 115 -12.81 -7.66 12.16
CA ASN A 115 -13.84 -7.48 11.14
C ASN A 115 -13.33 -6.85 9.83
N VAL A 116 -12.03 -6.57 9.69
CA VAL A 116 -11.44 -6.09 8.45
C VAL A 116 -11.16 -7.26 7.52
N VAL A 117 -11.74 -7.23 6.32
CA VAL A 117 -11.53 -8.17 5.21
C VAL A 117 -10.84 -7.44 4.06
N VAL A 118 -9.80 -8.01 3.49
CA VAL A 118 -9.07 -7.39 2.38
C VAL A 118 -9.59 -7.83 1.02
N MET A 119 -9.56 -6.93 0.05
CA MET A 119 -9.88 -7.20 -1.34
C MET A 119 -8.66 -6.92 -2.21
N ILE A 120 -8.29 -7.91 -3.02
CA ILE A 120 -7.23 -7.81 -4.02
C ILE A 120 -7.85 -7.35 -5.34
N PRO A 121 -7.55 -6.12 -5.82
CA PRO A 121 -8.08 -5.63 -7.08
C PRO A 121 -7.36 -6.24 -8.28
N PHE A 122 -8.04 -6.31 -9.43
CA PHE A 122 -7.50 -6.74 -10.72
C PHE A 122 -6.71 -8.06 -10.65
N CYS A 123 -7.24 -9.04 -9.96
CA CYS A 123 -6.74 -10.40 -10.00
C CYS A 123 -7.30 -11.09 -11.25
N ARG A 124 -6.48 -11.27 -12.28
CA ARG A 124 -6.91 -11.73 -13.61
C ARG A 124 -6.94 -13.23 -13.73
N THR A 125 -6.06 -13.92 -13.01
CA THR A 125 -5.91 -15.37 -13.05
C THR A 125 -5.77 -15.97 -11.65
N PRO A 126 -6.09 -17.26 -11.46
CA PRO A 126 -5.84 -17.96 -10.20
C PRO A 126 -4.37 -17.94 -9.78
N GLU A 127 -3.45 -17.95 -10.75
CA GLU A 127 -2.01 -17.89 -10.52
C GLU A 127 -1.57 -16.55 -9.95
N GLU A 128 -2.13 -15.43 -10.44
CA GLU A 128 -1.91 -14.12 -9.85
C GLU A 128 -2.37 -14.07 -8.38
N CYS A 129 -3.56 -14.63 -8.10
CA CYS A 129 -4.09 -14.71 -6.76
C CYS A 129 -3.14 -15.46 -5.82
N LYS A 130 -2.65 -16.64 -6.24
CA LYS A 130 -1.69 -17.44 -5.48
C LYS A 130 -0.42 -16.66 -5.17
N LYS A 131 0.17 -15.98 -6.18
CA LYS A 131 1.38 -15.16 -6.00
C LYS A 131 1.17 -14.03 -5.00
N VAL A 132 0.01 -13.37 -5.02
CA VAL A 132 -0.29 -12.31 -4.05
C VAL A 132 -0.43 -12.89 -2.64
N ILE A 133 -1.13 -14.02 -2.47
CA ILE A 133 -1.27 -14.69 -1.18
C ILE A 133 0.10 -15.11 -0.65
N GLU A 134 0.93 -15.76 -1.47
CA GLU A 134 2.30 -16.12 -1.11
C GLU A 134 3.14 -14.92 -0.69
N THR A 135 2.96 -13.77 -1.38
CA THR A 135 3.64 -12.52 -1.01
C THR A 135 3.18 -12.03 0.36
N MET A 136 1.89 -12.13 0.67
CA MET A 136 1.35 -11.76 1.98
C MET A 136 1.83 -12.71 3.08
N ASP A 137 1.86 -14.02 2.82
CA ASP A 137 2.26 -15.05 3.79
C ASP A 137 3.75 -14.95 4.15
N ASN A 138 4.59 -14.53 3.23
CA ASN A 138 6.03 -14.33 3.47
C ASN A 138 6.36 -13.10 4.34
N LEU A 139 5.36 -12.34 4.79
CA LEU A 139 5.53 -11.18 5.67
C LEU A 139 5.37 -11.50 7.17
N HIS A 140 5.23 -12.78 7.51
CA HIS A 140 5.06 -13.28 8.87
C HIS A 140 6.37 -13.69 9.54
#